data_02f5afd20c8a452a54c16e47a0007208
#
_entry.id   02f5afd20c8a452a54c16e47a0007208
#
_cell.length_a   1.000
_cell.length_b   1.000
_cell.length_c   1.000
_cell.angle_alpha   90.00
_cell.angle_beta   90.00
_cell.angle_gamma   90.00
#
_symmetry.space_group_name_H-M   'P 1'
#
loop_
_entity.id
_entity.type
_entity.pdbx_description
1 polymer ?
#
loop_
_entity_poly.entity_id
_entity_poly.type
_entity_poly.pdbx_seq_one_letter_code
_entity_poly.pdbx_strand_id
1 'polypeptide(L)'
;MTRITIIQGHPTPGGRHFCHALADAYAHGAAEGGHEVHVIAVAELDFPLLRSKDDWEGALPPLAIAEAQQALAWAGHLVIIYPLWLGGMPALLKGFMEQAFRPALMTSGGGPKASSKTALNGRSSRVIVTMGMPAFVYRWYFGAHSLKSLKRSILALIGISPNRHTLVGMIEGMSDSKREAWLAVVRKLGTRAR
;
A
#
# COMPACT_ATOMS: atom_id res chain seq x y z
N MET A 1 -9.11 18.85 2.18
CA MET A 1 -9.22 17.66 3.06
C MET A 1 -9.32 16.42 2.20
N THR A 2 -8.52 15.40 2.48
CA THR A 2 -8.46 14.13 1.72
C THR A 2 -8.54 12.99 2.72
N ARG A 3 -9.25 11.92 2.39
CA ARG A 3 -9.26 10.67 3.15
C ARG A 3 -8.12 9.78 2.68
N ILE A 4 -7.26 9.36 3.59
CA ILE A 4 -6.04 8.63 3.28
C ILE A 4 -6.04 7.29 4.01
N THR A 5 -5.82 6.19 3.29
CA THR A 5 -5.55 4.90 3.91
C THR A 5 -4.09 4.51 3.65
N ILE A 6 -3.36 4.26 4.74
CA ILE A 6 -1.97 3.81 4.71
C ILE A 6 -1.95 2.30 4.92
N ILE A 7 -1.48 1.56 3.94
CA ILE A 7 -1.20 0.12 4.04
C ILE A 7 0.26 -0.03 4.47
N GLN A 8 0.47 -0.33 5.74
CA GLN A 8 1.77 -0.63 6.31
C GLN A 8 2.07 -2.12 6.07
N GLY A 9 2.90 -2.40 5.08
CA GLY A 9 3.14 -3.75 4.55
C GLY A 9 4.42 -4.41 5.04
N HIS A 10 5.05 -3.94 6.13
CA HIS A 10 6.14 -4.66 6.77
C HIS A 10 5.58 -5.89 7.49
N PRO A 11 6.16 -7.11 7.29
CA PRO A 11 5.56 -8.34 7.83
C PRO A 11 5.78 -8.55 9.33
N THR A 12 6.64 -7.76 9.98
CA THR A 12 6.88 -7.83 11.43
C THR A 12 5.95 -6.86 12.15
N PRO A 13 5.16 -7.32 13.13
CA PRO A 13 4.36 -6.42 13.98
C PRO A 13 5.26 -5.64 14.95
N GLY A 14 4.74 -4.60 15.59
CA GLY A 14 5.40 -3.94 16.71
C GLY A 14 6.36 -2.79 16.40
N GLY A 15 6.32 -2.21 15.21
CA GLY A 15 6.72 -0.82 15.00
C GLY A 15 8.21 -0.44 15.00
N ARG A 16 9.16 -1.38 14.98
CA ARG A 16 10.60 -1.06 15.11
C ARG A 16 11.41 -1.01 13.81
N HIS A 17 10.76 -1.05 12.66
CA HIS A 17 11.44 -0.99 11.37
C HIS A 17 11.23 0.36 10.68
N PHE A 18 12.13 0.72 9.77
CA PHE A 18 12.07 2.01 9.09
C PHE A 18 10.79 2.21 8.28
N CYS A 19 10.18 1.13 7.77
CA CYS A 19 8.85 1.20 7.13
C CYS A 19 7.75 1.72 8.07
N HIS A 20 7.79 1.33 9.37
CA HIS A 20 6.84 1.83 10.36
C HIS A 20 7.05 3.32 10.60
N ALA A 21 8.30 3.74 10.83
CA ALA A 21 8.63 5.15 11.02
C ALA A 21 8.23 6.02 9.81
N LEU A 22 8.36 5.50 8.57
CA LEU A 22 7.89 6.19 7.37
C LEU A 22 6.36 6.27 7.30
N ALA A 23 5.65 5.23 7.75
CA ALA A 23 4.19 5.25 7.82
C ALA A 23 3.69 6.28 8.84
N ASP A 24 4.31 6.32 10.02
CA ASP A 24 4.03 7.29 11.07
C ASP A 24 4.33 8.72 10.61
N ALA A 25 5.47 8.94 9.97
CA ALA A 25 5.85 10.25 9.42
C ALA A 25 4.84 10.72 8.37
N TYR A 26 4.37 9.82 7.50
CA TYR A 26 3.33 10.15 6.53
C TYR A 26 2.01 10.50 7.21
N ALA A 27 1.59 9.69 8.20
CA ALA A 27 0.34 9.90 8.94
C ALA A 27 0.35 11.24 9.70
N HIS A 28 1.45 11.55 10.41
CA HIS A 28 1.62 12.84 11.09
C HIS A 28 1.54 14.01 10.11
N GLY A 29 2.28 13.93 8.99
CA GLY A 29 2.20 14.97 7.98
C GLY A 29 0.81 15.13 7.38
N ALA A 30 0.10 14.03 7.16
CA ALA A 30 -1.27 14.08 6.66
C ALA A 30 -2.23 14.76 7.65
N ALA A 31 -2.12 14.43 8.94
CA ALA A 31 -2.91 15.09 9.99
C ALA A 31 -2.61 16.60 10.05
N GLU A 32 -1.33 17.00 9.96
CA GLU A 32 -0.92 18.42 9.87
C GLU A 32 -1.48 19.13 8.64
N GLY A 33 -1.64 18.39 7.54
CA GLY A 33 -2.27 18.89 6.32
C GLY A 33 -3.80 18.94 6.36
N GLY A 34 -4.41 18.60 7.51
CA GLY A 34 -5.87 18.58 7.68
C GLY A 34 -6.54 17.40 6.95
N HIS A 35 -5.81 16.29 6.74
CA HIS A 35 -6.33 15.08 6.12
C HIS A 35 -6.77 14.06 7.19
N GLU A 36 -7.76 13.24 6.86
CA GLU A 36 -8.16 12.11 7.68
C GLU A 36 -7.32 10.88 7.31
N VAL A 37 -6.81 10.16 8.32
CA VAL A 37 -5.90 9.02 8.11
C VAL A 37 -6.43 7.77 8.77
N HIS A 38 -6.43 6.66 8.04
CA HIS A 38 -6.60 5.31 8.54
C HIS A 38 -5.37 4.47 8.22
N VAL A 39 -4.87 3.72 9.21
CA VAL A 39 -3.69 2.86 9.01
C VAL A 39 -4.11 1.39 9.09
N ILE A 40 -3.73 0.62 8.08
CA ILE A 40 -3.88 -0.84 8.05
C ILE A 40 -2.49 -1.43 8.27
N ALA A 41 -2.22 -1.94 9.46
CA ALA A 41 -1.00 -2.67 9.79
C ALA A 41 -1.17 -4.13 9.38
N VAL A 42 -0.67 -4.50 8.19
CA VAL A 42 -0.92 -5.84 7.60
C VAL A 42 -0.39 -6.97 8.48
N ALA A 43 0.70 -6.74 9.21
CA ALA A 43 1.28 -7.74 10.11
C ALA A 43 0.42 -8.04 11.36
N GLU A 44 -0.55 -7.21 11.67
CA GLU A 44 -1.43 -7.35 12.83
C GLU A 44 -2.78 -7.97 12.46
N LEU A 45 -3.03 -8.19 11.16
CA LEU A 45 -4.26 -8.78 10.68
C LEU A 45 -4.17 -10.31 10.65
N ASP A 46 -5.19 -10.97 11.17
CA ASP A 46 -5.37 -12.41 11.02
C ASP A 46 -6.24 -12.72 9.81
N PHE A 47 -5.64 -13.34 8.79
CA PHE A 47 -6.35 -13.77 7.59
C PHE A 47 -5.66 -14.96 6.90
N PRO A 48 -6.43 -15.91 6.33
CA PRO A 48 -5.86 -17.01 5.57
C PRO A 48 -5.37 -16.57 4.19
N LEU A 49 -4.41 -17.29 3.63
CA LEU A 49 -4.08 -17.15 2.22
C LEU A 49 -5.18 -17.81 1.36
N LEU A 50 -5.49 -17.21 0.22
CA LEU A 50 -6.39 -17.81 -0.76
C LEU A 50 -5.73 -19.04 -1.40
N ARG A 51 -6.49 -20.15 -1.51
CA ARG A 51 -5.98 -21.42 -2.02
C ARG A 51 -6.76 -21.95 -3.23
N SER A 52 -7.93 -21.37 -3.50
CA SER A 52 -8.79 -21.79 -4.59
C SER A 52 -9.45 -20.60 -5.29
N LYS A 53 -10.03 -20.88 -6.45
CA LYS A 53 -10.87 -19.93 -7.17
C LYS A 53 -12.13 -19.60 -6.37
N ASP A 54 -12.69 -20.59 -5.68
CA ASP A 54 -13.89 -20.42 -4.87
C ASP A 54 -13.61 -19.48 -3.67
N ASP A 55 -12.40 -19.56 -3.06
CA ASP A 55 -11.98 -18.59 -2.05
C ASP A 55 -11.89 -17.16 -2.62
N TRP A 56 -11.45 -17.05 -3.86
CA TRP A 56 -11.33 -15.75 -4.53
C TRP A 56 -12.69 -15.13 -4.91
N GLU A 57 -13.62 -15.95 -5.43
CA GLU A 57 -14.88 -15.47 -6.02
C GLU A 57 -16.07 -15.52 -5.07
N GLY A 58 -16.15 -16.53 -4.19
CA GLY A 58 -17.38 -16.89 -3.49
C GLY A 58 -17.36 -16.73 -1.97
N ALA A 59 -16.23 -16.88 -1.32
CA ALA A 59 -16.17 -16.83 0.15
C ALA A 59 -16.33 -15.41 0.70
N LEU A 60 -17.05 -15.27 1.81
CA LEU A 60 -17.05 -14.02 2.56
C LEU A 60 -15.64 -13.74 3.10
N PRO A 61 -15.16 -12.49 3.04
CA PRO A 61 -13.87 -12.16 3.59
C PRO A 61 -13.88 -12.30 5.12
N PRO A 62 -12.76 -12.68 5.76
CA PRO A 62 -12.60 -12.57 7.21
C PRO A 62 -12.91 -11.14 7.69
N LEU A 63 -13.36 -11.00 8.95
CA LEU A 63 -13.75 -9.70 9.50
C LEU A 63 -12.65 -8.64 9.32
N ALA A 64 -11.40 -8.97 9.65
CA ALA A 64 -10.27 -8.06 9.50
C ALA A 64 -10.08 -7.59 8.04
N ILE A 65 -10.33 -8.47 7.06
CA ILE A 65 -10.28 -8.10 5.64
C ILE A 65 -11.49 -7.25 5.25
N ALA A 66 -12.68 -7.55 5.76
CA ALA A 66 -13.88 -6.74 5.51
C ALA A 66 -13.71 -5.29 6.02
N GLU A 67 -13.16 -5.13 7.22
CA GLU A 67 -12.83 -3.81 7.79
C GLU A 67 -11.77 -3.08 6.94
N ALA A 68 -10.72 -3.79 6.52
CA ALA A 68 -9.71 -3.24 5.62
C ALA A 68 -10.33 -2.81 4.27
N GLN A 69 -11.26 -3.60 3.72
CA GLN A 69 -11.98 -3.24 2.49
C GLN A 69 -12.81 -1.96 2.66
N GLN A 70 -13.45 -1.77 3.82
CA GLN A 70 -14.17 -0.53 4.12
C GLN A 70 -13.22 0.68 4.17
N ALA A 71 -12.06 0.54 4.82
CA ALA A 71 -11.04 1.57 4.88
C ALA A 71 -10.48 1.90 3.49
N LEU A 72 -10.28 0.89 2.63
CA LEU A 72 -9.86 1.08 1.25
C LEU A 72 -10.93 1.78 0.40
N ALA A 73 -12.19 1.42 0.59
CA ALA A 73 -13.32 2.04 -0.11
C ALA A 73 -13.58 3.49 0.36
N TRP A 74 -13.29 3.80 1.62
CA TRP A 74 -13.41 5.15 2.18
C TRP A 74 -12.33 6.12 1.67
N ALA A 75 -11.11 5.62 1.33
CA ALA A 75 -9.97 6.43 0.98
C ALA A 75 -10.11 7.12 -0.39
N GLY A 76 -9.71 8.37 -0.49
CA GLY A 76 -9.44 9.08 -1.75
C GLY A 76 -7.99 8.94 -2.22
N HIS A 77 -7.08 8.61 -1.28
CA HIS A 77 -5.66 8.41 -1.56
C HIS A 77 -5.13 7.20 -0.80
N LEU A 78 -4.43 6.30 -1.47
CA LEU A 78 -3.81 5.13 -0.87
C LEU A 78 -2.30 5.30 -0.77
N VAL A 79 -1.73 4.95 0.38
CA VAL A 79 -0.28 4.89 0.60
C VAL A 79 0.10 3.47 0.93
N ILE A 80 1.07 2.91 0.22
CA ILE A 80 1.51 1.53 0.41
C ILE A 80 2.99 1.58 0.74
N ILE A 81 3.38 1.12 1.93
CA ILE A 81 4.76 1.18 2.42
C ILE A 81 5.23 -0.23 2.74
N TYR A 82 6.33 -0.69 2.10
CA TYR A 82 6.83 -2.03 2.32
C TYR A 82 8.33 -2.15 2.03
N PRO A 83 9.01 -3.14 2.64
CA PRO A 83 10.40 -3.47 2.31
C PRO A 83 10.44 -4.32 1.04
N LEU A 84 11.44 -4.07 0.18
CA LEU A 84 11.72 -4.93 -0.97
C LEU A 84 12.38 -6.23 -0.50
N TRP A 85 11.67 -7.35 -0.59
CA TRP A 85 12.17 -8.68 -0.27
C TRP A 85 12.18 -9.54 -1.52
N LEU A 86 13.31 -10.17 -1.80
CA LEU A 86 13.51 -11.05 -2.95
C LEU A 86 12.96 -10.45 -4.27
N GLY A 87 13.24 -9.16 -4.49
CA GLY A 87 12.81 -8.43 -5.69
C GLY A 87 11.34 -8.01 -5.72
N GLY A 88 10.54 -8.31 -4.69
CA GLY A 88 9.11 -8.03 -4.62
C GLY A 88 8.64 -7.48 -3.27
N MET A 89 7.34 -7.38 -3.12
CA MET A 89 6.72 -7.11 -1.83
C MET A 89 6.75 -8.38 -0.96
N PRO A 90 6.73 -8.27 0.38
CA PRO A 90 6.59 -9.41 1.27
C PRO A 90 5.35 -10.27 0.93
N ALA A 91 5.46 -11.59 1.10
CA ALA A 91 4.37 -12.52 0.80
C ALA A 91 3.09 -12.20 1.60
N LEU A 92 3.24 -11.78 2.85
CA LEU A 92 2.11 -11.37 3.68
C LEU A 92 1.34 -10.19 3.06
N LEU A 93 2.06 -9.16 2.57
CA LEU A 93 1.43 -8.03 1.89
C LEU A 93 0.75 -8.46 0.59
N LYS A 94 1.36 -9.39 -0.17
CA LYS A 94 0.74 -9.91 -1.40
C LYS A 94 -0.54 -10.68 -1.07
N GLY A 95 -0.51 -11.55 -0.07
CA GLY A 95 -1.69 -12.27 0.41
C GLY A 95 -2.80 -11.35 0.90
N PHE A 96 -2.44 -10.29 1.64
CA PHE A 96 -3.39 -9.24 2.02
C PHE A 96 -4.03 -8.57 0.79
N MET A 97 -3.24 -8.20 -0.22
CA MET A 97 -3.78 -7.58 -1.44
C MET A 97 -4.72 -8.53 -2.19
N GLU A 98 -4.41 -9.81 -2.24
CA GLU A 98 -5.30 -10.81 -2.84
C GLU A 98 -6.62 -10.90 -2.09
N GLN A 99 -6.58 -10.91 -0.77
CA GLN A 99 -7.80 -10.89 0.06
C GLN A 99 -8.58 -9.58 -0.07
N ALA A 100 -7.89 -8.44 0.00
CA ALA A 100 -8.52 -7.12 0.05
C ALA A 100 -9.11 -6.69 -1.30
N PHE A 101 -8.46 -7.07 -2.41
CA PHE A 101 -8.89 -6.68 -3.77
C PHE A 101 -9.66 -7.78 -4.50
N ARG A 102 -10.45 -8.58 -3.79
CA ARG A 102 -11.34 -9.57 -4.41
C ARG A 102 -12.36 -8.91 -5.34
N PRO A 103 -12.93 -9.67 -6.31
CA PRO A 103 -13.95 -9.17 -7.23
C PRO A 103 -15.14 -8.50 -6.53
N ALA A 104 -15.55 -8.99 -5.36
CA ALA A 104 -16.66 -8.42 -4.59
C ALA A 104 -16.44 -6.95 -4.19
N LEU A 105 -15.20 -6.53 -3.88
CA LEU A 105 -14.85 -5.12 -3.67
C LEU A 105 -14.77 -4.35 -5.00
N MET A 106 -14.39 -5.05 -6.07
CA MET A 106 -14.21 -4.45 -7.40
C MET A 106 -15.54 -4.08 -8.07
N THR A 107 -16.61 -4.82 -7.75
CA THR A 107 -17.95 -4.66 -8.33
C THR A 107 -18.88 -3.92 -7.37
N SER A 108 -18.72 -2.61 -7.24
CA SER A 108 -19.74 -1.80 -6.54
C SER A 108 -21.02 -1.74 -7.35
N GLY A 109 -22.00 -2.56 -7.00
CA GLY A 109 -23.33 -2.59 -7.61
C GLY A 109 -23.64 -3.97 -8.20
N GLY A 110 -24.15 -4.86 -7.35
CA GLY A 110 -24.50 -6.24 -7.65
C GLY A 110 -25.24 -6.43 -8.98
N GLY A 111 -24.59 -7.12 -9.91
CA GLY A 111 -25.21 -7.63 -11.11
C GLY A 111 -24.21 -7.84 -12.25
N PRO A 112 -24.50 -8.78 -13.18
CA PRO A 112 -23.61 -9.11 -14.30
C PRO A 112 -23.47 -8.01 -15.36
N LYS A 113 -24.04 -6.83 -15.13
CA LYS A 113 -23.93 -5.62 -15.97
C LYS A 113 -23.34 -4.41 -15.23
N ALA A 114 -22.58 -4.63 -14.13
CA ALA A 114 -21.87 -3.53 -13.48
C ALA A 114 -20.94 -2.87 -14.51
N SER A 115 -21.17 -1.58 -14.76
CA SER A 115 -20.34 -0.77 -15.64
C SER A 115 -18.86 -0.91 -15.29
N SER A 116 -17.97 -0.77 -16.25
CA SER A 116 -16.50 -0.88 -16.12
C SER A 116 -15.83 0.05 -15.09
N LYS A 117 -16.61 0.66 -14.20
CA LYS A 117 -16.11 1.49 -13.11
C LYS A 117 -15.88 0.63 -11.88
N THR A 118 -14.64 0.33 -11.59
CA THR A 118 -14.24 -0.31 -10.33
C THR A 118 -14.55 0.60 -9.15
N ALA A 119 -14.82 0.01 -7.98
CA ALA A 119 -15.15 0.75 -6.74
C ALA A 119 -14.08 1.77 -6.33
N LEU A 120 -12.86 1.65 -6.86
CA LEU A 120 -11.72 2.48 -6.50
C LEU A 120 -11.33 3.51 -7.59
N ASN A 121 -12.19 3.72 -8.58
CA ASN A 121 -11.95 4.73 -9.62
C ASN A 121 -11.84 6.14 -9.07
N GLY A 122 -10.94 6.94 -9.67
CA GLY A 122 -10.73 8.34 -9.30
C GLY A 122 -9.85 8.54 -8.07
N ARG A 123 -9.33 7.45 -7.49
CA ARG A 123 -8.38 7.51 -6.38
C ARG A 123 -6.96 7.54 -6.87
N SER A 124 -6.09 8.20 -6.12
CA SER A 124 -4.64 8.22 -6.36
C SER A 124 -3.89 7.33 -5.38
N SER A 125 -2.64 6.99 -5.70
CA SER A 125 -1.80 6.27 -4.75
C SER A 125 -0.35 6.72 -4.74
N ARG A 126 0.33 6.41 -3.62
CA ARG A 126 1.78 6.45 -3.47
C ARG A 126 2.30 5.12 -2.93
N VAL A 127 3.32 4.60 -3.59
CA VAL A 127 4.04 3.41 -3.14
C VAL A 127 5.43 3.84 -2.64
N ILE A 128 5.73 3.52 -1.39
CA ILE A 128 7.04 3.77 -0.77
C ILE A 128 7.71 2.42 -0.56
N VAL A 129 8.87 2.22 -1.20
CA VAL A 129 9.61 0.94 -1.13
C VAL A 129 10.96 1.19 -0.48
N THR A 130 11.24 0.49 0.60
CA THR A 130 12.56 0.50 1.25
C THR A 130 13.37 -0.70 0.79
N MET A 131 14.69 -0.56 0.66
CA MET A 131 15.58 -1.63 0.22
C MET A 131 17.01 -1.46 0.73
N GLY A 132 17.72 -2.57 0.94
CA GLY A 132 19.14 -2.56 1.30
C GLY A 132 20.04 -2.12 0.15
N MET A 133 19.68 -2.43 -1.11
CA MET A 133 20.45 -2.03 -2.28
C MET A 133 20.24 -0.55 -2.66
N PRO A 134 21.15 0.05 -3.44
CA PRO A 134 20.93 1.38 -4.01
C PRO A 134 19.68 1.44 -4.90
N ALA A 135 18.84 2.46 -4.72
CA ALA A 135 17.59 2.60 -5.45
C ALA A 135 17.79 2.66 -6.99
N PHE A 136 18.93 3.21 -7.46
CA PHE A 136 19.24 3.24 -8.89
C PHE A 136 19.53 1.84 -9.46
N VAL A 137 20.15 0.92 -8.68
CA VAL A 137 20.38 -0.47 -9.08
C VAL A 137 19.04 -1.18 -9.26
N TYR A 138 18.13 -1.04 -8.28
CA TYR A 138 16.78 -1.59 -8.40
C TYR A 138 16.05 -1.03 -9.64
N ARG A 139 16.18 0.28 -9.89
CA ARG A 139 15.47 0.94 -10.99
C ARG A 139 16.03 0.59 -12.38
N TRP A 140 17.36 0.60 -12.53
CA TRP A 140 18.01 0.49 -13.84
C TRP A 140 18.43 -0.95 -14.15
N TYR A 141 19.09 -1.64 -13.24
CA TYR A 141 19.55 -3.01 -13.45
C TYR A 141 18.41 -4.02 -13.35
N PHE A 142 17.63 -3.99 -12.25
CA PHE A 142 16.47 -4.87 -12.06
C PHE A 142 15.19 -4.36 -12.72
N GLY A 143 15.20 -3.24 -13.42
CA GLY A 143 14.06 -2.70 -14.14
C GLY A 143 12.83 -2.34 -13.30
N ALA A 144 12.92 -2.38 -11.95
CA ALA A 144 11.83 -2.16 -11.00
C ALA A 144 10.55 -2.96 -11.34
N HIS A 145 10.71 -4.23 -11.77
CA HIS A 145 9.61 -5.04 -12.30
C HIS A 145 8.47 -5.22 -11.29
N SER A 146 8.77 -5.49 -10.01
CA SER A 146 7.73 -5.68 -8.99
C SER A 146 6.94 -4.39 -8.72
N LEU A 147 7.61 -3.24 -8.72
CA LEU A 147 6.93 -1.95 -8.59
C LEU A 147 6.05 -1.65 -9.83
N LYS A 148 6.54 -1.96 -11.02
CA LYS A 148 5.76 -1.82 -12.26
C LYS A 148 4.54 -2.74 -12.24
N SER A 149 4.71 -4.00 -11.80
CA SER A 149 3.61 -4.96 -11.64
C SER A 149 2.56 -4.44 -10.64
N LEU A 150 2.98 -3.99 -9.45
CA LEU A 150 2.07 -3.42 -8.48
C LEU A 150 1.27 -2.23 -9.06
N LYS A 151 1.96 -1.30 -9.72
CA LYS A 151 1.32 -0.08 -10.26
C LYS A 151 0.40 -0.35 -11.44
N ARG A 152 0.79 -1.23 -12.38
CA ARG A 152 0.08 -1.46 -13.65
C ARG A 152 -0.93 -2.61 -13.54
N SER A 153 -0.50 -3.73 -12.94
CA SER A 153 -1.28 -4.97 -12.94
C SER A 153 -2.17 -5.12 -11.71
N ILE A 154 -1.95 -4.32 -10.64
CA ILE A 154 -2.80 -4.33 -9.46
C ILE A 154 -3.53 -2.99 -9.35
N LEU A 155 -2.83 -1.90 -9.02
CA LEU A 155 -3.47 -0.61 -8.70
C LEU A 155 -4.24 0.00 -9.88
N ALA A 156 -3.65 0.03 -11.08
CA ALA A 156 -4.34 0.56 -12.24
C ALA A 156 -5.51 -0.33 -12.69
N LEU A 157 -5.38 -1.67 -12.55
CA LEU A 157 -6.45 -2.62 -12.85
C LEU A 157 -7.68 -2.37 -11.98
N ILE A 158 -7.48 -2.03 -10.69
CA ILE A 158 -8.58 -1.71 -9.76
C ILE A 158 -9.02 -0.24 -9.82
N GLY A 159 -8.56 0.51 -10.82
CA GLY A 159 -9.01 1.88 -11.10
C GLY A 159 -8.25 2.99 -10.37
N ILE A 160 -7.19 2.68 -9.63
CA ILE A 160 -6.40 3.68 -8.92
C ILE A 160 -5.39 4.35 -9.86
N SER A 161 -5.51 5.65 -10.07
CA SER A 161 -4.61 6.47 -10.89
C SER A 161 -4.76 7.94 -10.50
N PRO A 162 -3.67 8.72 -10.42
CA PRO A 162 -2.27 8.37 -10.72
C PRO A 162 -1.58 7.57 -9.60
N ASN A 163 -0.61 6.72 -10.00
CA ASN A 163 0.20 5.91 -9.08
C ASN A 163 1.63 6.48 -8.98
N ARG A 164 1.95 7.18 -7.91
CA ARG A 164 3.29 7.72 -7.62
C ARG A 164 4.13 6.73 -6.84
N HIS A 165 5.45 6.95 -6.79
CA HIS A 165 6.33 6.10 -5.97
C HIS A 165 7.51 6.88 -5.40
N THR A 166 8.07 6.33 -4.33
CA THR A 166 9.30 6.77 -3.67
C THR A 166 10.14 5.54 -3.37
N LEU A 167 11.41 5.54 -3.76
CA LEU A 167 12.35 4.45 -3.53
C LEU A 167 13.37 4.92 -2.49
N VAL A 168 13.49 4.20 -1.40
CA VAL A 168 14.44 4.48 -0.31
C VAL A 168 15.45 3.34 -0.26
N GLY A 169 16.62 3.57 -0.86
CA GLY A 169 17.71 2.60 -0.90
C GLY A 169 18.69 2.73 0.25
N MET A 170 19.57 1.73 0.38
CA MET A 170 20.68 1.70 1.35
C MET A 170 20.25 1.86 2.81
N ILE A 171 19.11 1.27 3.19
CA ILE A 171 18.52 1.47 4.52
C ILE A 171 19.35 0.86 5.66
N GLU A 172 20.11 -0.21 5.40
CA GLU A 172 20.89 -0.92 6.42
C GLU A 172 22.09 -0.10 6.91
N GLY A 173 22.79 0.57 5.99
CA GLY A 173 23.92 1.45 6.29
C GLY A 173 23.57 2.95 6.39
N MET A 174 22.29 3.28 6.52
CA MET A 174 21.85 4.67 6.52
C MET A 174 22.12 5.33 7.87
N SER A 175 22.81 6.50 7.88
CA SER A 175 23.02 7.29 9.08
C SER A 175 21.70 7.88 9.59
N ASP A 176 21.66 8.20 10.89
CA ASP A 176 20.45 8.75 11.53
C ASP A 176 20.03 10.07 10.87
N SER A 177 20.96 10.94 10.52
CA SER A 177 20.65 12.19 9.81
C SER A 177 19.98 11.97 8.46
N LYS A 178 20.37 10.93 7.71
CA LYS A 178 19.70 10.54 6.46
C LYS A 178 18.33 9.93 6.71
N ARG A 179 18.18 9.16 7.80
CA ARG A 179 16.88 8.63 8.22
C ARG A 179 15.90 9.76 8.52
N GLU A 180 16.33 10.73 9.33
CA GLU A 180 15.56 11.94 9.66
C GLU A 180 15.17 12.74 8.42
N ALA A 181 16.11 12.93 7.49
CA ALA A 181 15.82 13.60 6.22
C ALA A 181 14.74 12.88 5.41
N TRP A 182 14.75 11.54 5.37
CA TRP A 182 13.70 10.76 4.71
C TRP A 182 12.36 10.86 5.44
N LEU A 183 12.35 10.84 6.77
CA LEU A 183 11.13 11.05 7.55
C LEU A 183 10.52 12.43 7.27
N ALA A 184 11.36 13.48 7.22
CA ALA A 184 10.91 14.83 6.87
C ALA A 184 10.33 14.90 5.44
N VAL A 185 10.98 14.25 4.47
CA VAL A 185 10.46 14.15 3.09
C VAL A 185 9.10 13.48 3.07
N VAL A 186 8.95 12.33 3.74
CA VAL A 186 7.71 11.55 3.76
C VAL A 186 6.60 12.29 4.52
N ARG A 187 6.91 12.98 5.63
CA ARG A 187 5.98 13.86 6.33
C ARG A 187 5.44 14.95 5.39
N LYS A 188 6.32 15.60 4.61
CA LYS A 188 5.92 16.61 3.62
C LYS A 188 5.06 16.02 2.48
N LEU A 189 5.24 14.74 2.14
CA LEU A 189 4.33 14.05 1.21
C LEU A 189 2.94 13.86 1.83
N GLY A 190 2.88 13.53 3.12
CA GLY A 190 1.65 13.43 3.89
C GLY A 190 0.86 14.74 3.89
N THR A 191 1.51 15.89 4.22
CA THR A 191 0.82 17.20 4.24
C THR A 191 0.16 17.58 2.91
N ARG A 192 0.59 16.97 1.82
CA ARG A 192 0.08 17.26 0.47
C ARG A 192 -0.84 16.15 -0.07
N ALA A 193 -1.07 15.08 0.67
CA ALA A 193 -1.76 13.86 0.21
C ALA A 193 -1.21 13.37 -1.15
N ARG A 194 0.12 13.18 -1.25
CA ARG A 194 0.81 12.89 -2.53
C ARG A 194 1.73 11.71 -2.45
#